data_b6b927047ad7bb9a6092e069d21399da
#
_entry.id   b6b927047ad7bb9a6092e069d21399da
#
_cell.length_a   1.000
_cell.length_b   1.000
_cell.length_c   1.000
_cell.angle_alpha   90.00
_cell.angle_beta   90.00
_cell.angle_gamma   90.00
#
_symmetry.space_group_name_H-M   'P 1'
#
loop_
_entity.id
_entity.type
_entity.pdbx_description
1 polymer ?
#
loop_
_entity_poly.entity_id
_entity_poly.type
_entity_poly.pdbx_seq_one_letter_code
_entity_poly.pdbx_strand_id
1 'polypeptide(L)'
;TDLDSADRIGPTLAERFGHLDIVVGNAGLLGEMAPINHIDAKVWTDVVDVNLNANWRLIRTTDPLLRQSNAGRAIFVTSGAARGKRPYWGAYAVSKAALEMMVTCWAAETEETNMKINLLDPGATRTSMRAEAYPGEDPATLKTPEDISGYFVDLAAPECMHHGEIIPAY
;
A
#
# COMPACT_ATOMS: atom_id res chain seq x y z
N THR A 1 -14.89 5.98 6.84
CA THR A 1 -14.32 5.44 5.57
C THR A 1 -15.47 5.15 4.61
N ASP A 2 -15.51 5.79 3.45
CA ASP A 2 -16.50 5.50 2.38
C ASP A 2 -15.87 4.49 1.42
N LEU A 3 -16.03 3.20 1.74
CA LEU A 3 -15.48 2.12 0.91
C LEU A 3 -16.19 2.01 -0.46
N ASP A 4 -17.44 2.44 -0.56
CA ASP A 4 -18.21 2.38 -1.83
C ASP A 4 -17.69 3.40 -2.85
N SER A 5 -17.02 4.47 -2.38
CA SER A 5 -16.32 5.40 -3.28
C SER A 5 -15.15 4.72 -4.02
N ALA A 6 -14.48 3.76 -3.41
CA ALA A 6 -13.40 3.01 -4.06
C ALA A 6 -13.94 2.18 -5.25
N ASP A 7 -15.12 1.58 -5.12
CA ASP A 7 -15.73 0.77 -6.18
C ASP A 7 -16.13 1.60 -7.41
N ARG A 8 -16.33 2.92 -7.26
CA ARG A 8 -16.65 3.83 -8.37
C ARG A 8 -15.45 4.30 -9.18
N ILE A 9 -14.23 4.14 -8.64
CA ILE A 9 -12.99 4.60 -9.30
C ILE A 9 -12.83 3.93 -10.67
N GLY A 10 -12.88 2.61 -10.73
CA GLY A 10 -12.67 1.86 -11.95
C GLY A 10 -13.67 2.20 -13.07
N PRO A 11 -14.99 2.13 -12.81
CA PRO A 11 -15.98 2.53 -13.82
C PRO A 11 -15.79 3.96 -14.34
N THR A 12 -15.49 4.92 -13.45
CA THR A 12 -15.23 6.31 -13.85
C THR A 12 -13.99 6.46 -14.73
N LEU A 13 -12.91 5.73 -14.39
CA LEU A 13 -11.68 5.73 -15.19
C LEU A 13 -11.89 5.01 -16.54
N ALA A 14 -12.64 3.90 -16.54
CA ALA A 14 -12.97 3.15 -17.74
C ALA A 14 -13.72 4.01 -18.76
N GLU A 15 -14.76 4.71 -18.30
CA GLU A 15 -15.56 5.61 -19.15
C GLU A 15 -14.72 6.76 -19.74
N ARG A 16 -13.77 7.28 -18.95
CA ARG A 16 -13.02 8.47 -19.34
C ARG A 16 -11.74 8.17 -20.14
N PHE A 17 -11.05 7.08 -19.83
CA PHE A 17 -9.71 6.78 -20.35
C PHE A 17 -9.57 5.40 -21.01
N GLY A 18 -10.48 4.46 -20.74
CA GLY A 18 -10.48 3.11 -21.29
C GLY A 18 -9.46 2.15 -20.67
N HIS A 19 -8.35 2.64 -20.14
CA HIS A 19 -7.30 1.87 -19.48
C HIS A 19 -6.67 2.67 -18.34
N LEU A 20 -5.84 1.98 -17.54
CA LEU A 20 -5.04 2.58 -16.49
C LEU A 20 -3.61 2.02 -16.57
N ASP A 21 -2.61 2.89 -16.58
CA ASP A 21 -1.21 2.46 -16.65
C ASP A 21 -0.62 2.22 -15.26
N ILE A 22 -0.95 3.07 -14.29
CA ILE A 22 -0.34 3.03 -12.97
C ILE A 22 -1.40 3.18 -11.88
N VAL A 23 -1.35 2.31 -10.86
CA VAL A 23 -2.08 2.48 -9.61
C VAL A 23 -1.13 2.45 -8.42
N VAL A 24 -1.34 3.37 -7.46
CA VAL A 24 -0.59 3.40 -6.21
C VAL A 24 -1.53 3.31 -5.02
N GLY A 25 -1.43 2.23 -4.26
CA GLY A 25 -2.14 2.02 -3.00
C GLY A 25 -1.31 2.54 -1.82
N ASN A 26 -1.38 3.86 -1.56
CA ASN A 26 -0.57 4.51 -0.52
C ASN A 26 -1.34 4.84 0.76
N ALA A 27 -2.66 4.96 0.70
CA ALA A 27 -3.46 5.32 1.87
C ALA A 27 -3.25 4.35 3.03
N GLY A 28 -3.12 4.88 4.25
CA GLY A 28 -2.93 4.08 5.44
C GLY A 28 -3.20 4.85 6.72
N LEU A 29 -3.65 4.13 7.74
CA LEU A 29 -3.82 4.60 9.11
C LEU A 29 -2.92 3.81 10.05
N LEU A 30 -2.28 4.49 11.01
CA LEU A 30 -1.53 3.85 12.09
C LEU A 30 -2.46 3.17 13.08
N GLY A 31 -3.54 3.84 13.43
CA GLY A 31 -4.43 3.46 14.52
C GLY A 31 -3.80 3.75 15.89
N GLU A 32 -4.33 3.14 16.92
CA GLU A 32 -3.84 3.29 18.29
C GLU A 32 -2.69 2.33 18.57
N MET A 33 -1.62 2.85 19.18
CA MET A 33 -0.49 2.06 19.68
C MET A 33 -0.78 1.55 21.09
N ALA A 34 -1.42 0.39 21.19
CA ALA A 34 -1.89 -0.20 22.45
C ALA A 34 -1.63 -1.71 22.51
N PRO A 35 -1.67 -2.33 23.72
CA PRO A 35 -1.71 -3.78 23.83
C PRO A 35 -2.87 -4.34 23.00
N ILE A 36 -2.65 -5.44 22.28
CA ILE A 36 -3.60 -5.96 21.28
C ILE A 36 -5.02 -6.22 21.85
N ASN A 37 -5.09 -6.59 23.12
CA ASN A 37 -6.35 -6.82 23.82
C ASN A 37 -7.03 -5.54 24.34
N HIS A 38 -6.42 -4.38 24.17
CA HIS A 38 -6.94 -3.07 24.57
C HIS A 38 -7.29 -2.18 23.38
N ILE A 39 -6.97 -2.59 22.16
CA ILE A 39 -7.33 -1.83 20.97
C ILE A 39 -8.83 -1.71 20.86
N ASP A 40 -9.35 -0.49 20.75
CA ASP A 40 -10.78 -0.24 20.53
C ASP A 40 -11.26 -0.89 19.23
N ALA A 41 -12.44 -1.52 19.26
CA ALA A 41 -12.97 -2.25 18.11
C ALA A 41 -13.19 -1.35 16.89
N LYS A 42 -13.55 -0.07 17.09
CA LYS A 42 -13.71 0.88 16.00
C LYS A 42 -12.36 1.25 15.38
N VAL A 43 -11.34 1.48 16.22
CA VAL A 43 -9.98 1.76 15.74
C VAL A 43 -9.44 0.58 14.94
N TRP A 44 -9.63 -0.65 15.44
CA TRP A 44 -9.27 -1.87 14.70
C TRP A 44 -9.94 -1.92 13.32
N THR A 45 -11.25 -1.71 13.28
CA THR A 45 -12.04 -1.73 12.04
C THR A 45 -11.57 -0.64 11.07
N ASP A 46 -11.39 0.59 11.54
CA ASP A 46 -10.93 1.71 10.70
C ASP A 46 -9.55 1.44 10.07
N VAL A 47 -8.62 0.85 10.84
CA VAL A 47 -7.29 0.49 10.34
C VAL A 47 -7.38 -0.61 9.27
N VAL A 48 -8.16 -1.66 9.52
CA VAL A 48 -8.34 -2.76 8.56
C VAL A 48 -9.06 -2.26 7.31
N ASP A 49 -10.07 -1.41 7.46
CA ASP A 49 -10.81 -0.86 6.32
C ASP A 49 -9.93 -0.01 5.41
N VAL A 50 -9.10 0.87 5.97
CA VAL A 50 -8.23 1.72 5.14
C VAL A 50 -7.04 0.94 4.60
N ASN A 51 -6.34 0.17 5.44
CA ASN A 51 -5.06 -0.44 5.05
C ASN A 51 -5.25 -1.71 4.21
N LEU A 52 -6.37 -2.41 4.33
CA LEU A 52 -6.62 -3.68 3.65
C LEU A 52 -7.85 -3.62 2.74
N ASN A 53 -9.05 -3.38 3.29
CA ASN A 53 -10.30 -3.48 2.53
C ASN A 53 -10.38 -2.46 1.39
N ALA A 54 -9.94 -1.21 1.60
CA ALA A 54 -9.89 -0.20 0.56
C ALA A 54 -8.90 -0.57 -0.55
N ASN A 55 -7.74 -1.16 -0.20
CA ASN A 55 -6.78 -1.63 -1.19
C ASN A 55 -7.30 -2.84 -1.98
N TRP A 56 -8.02 -3.78 -1.34
CA TRP A 56 -8.70 -4.87 -2.05
C TRP A 56 -9.73 -4.33 -3.05
N ARG A 57 -10.55 -3.35 -2.66
CA ARG A 57 -11.52 -2.72 -3.57
C ARG A 57 -10.81 -1.97 -4.70
N LEU A 58 -9.70 -1.31 -4.41
CA LEU A 58 -8.87 -0.65 -5.43
C LEU A 58 -8.36 -1.66 -6.45
N ILE A 59 -7.80 -2.79 -6.02
CA ILE A 59 -7.38 -3.90 -6.89
C ILE A 59 -8.56 -4.36 -7.75
N ARG A 60 -9.67 -4.73 -7.11
CA ARG A 60 -10.86 -5.26 -7.79
C ARG A 60 -11.38 -4.32 -8.88
N THR A 61 -11.38 -3.01 -8.64
CA THR A 61 -11.93 -2.03 -9.56
C THR A 61 -10.93 -1.58 -10.64
N THR A 62 -9.61 -1.71 -10.41
CA THR A 62 -8.57 -1.25 -11.35
C THR A 62 -7.88 -2.39 -12.12
N ASP A 63 -7.91 -3.63 -11.65
CA ASP A 63 -7.31 -4.78 -12.36
C ASP A 63 -7.74 -4.88 -13.83
N PRO A 64 -9.04 -4.80 -14.18
CA PRO A 64 -9.46 -4.87 -15.58
C PRO A 64 -8.87 -3.76 -16.46
N LEU A 65 -8.63 -2.58 -15.88
CA LEU A 65 -8.07 -1.43 -16.60
C LEU A 65 -6.54 -1.53 -16.76
N LEU A 66 -5.85 -2.05 -15.74
CA LEU A 66 -4.41 -2.31 -15.79
C LEU A 66 -4.09 -3.38 -16.85
N ARG A 67 -4.97 -4.38 -17.02
CA ARG A 67 -4.84 -5.41 -18.07
C ARG A 67 -5.00 -4.86 -19.48
N GLN A 68 -5.67 -3.72 -19.65
CA GLN A 68 -5.78 -3.03 -20.95
C GLN A 68 -4.55 -2.19 -21.29
N SER A 69 -3.69 -1.92 -20.32
CA SER A 69 -2.42 -1.23 -20.55
C SER A 69 -1.37 -2.17 -21.16
N ASN A 70 -0.52 -1.64 -22.02
CA ASN A 70 0.66 -2.36 -22.52
C ASN A 70 1.72 -2.58 -21.44
N ALA A 71 1.66 -1.80 -20.35
CA ALA A 71 2.61 -1.84 -19.24
C ALA A 71 1.91 -1.46 -17.91
N GLY A 72 0.92 -2.24 -17.48
CA GLY A 72 0.20 -1.99 -16.22
C GLY A 72 1.13 -2.11 -15.01
N ARG A 73 1.08 -1.12 -14.10
CA ARG A 73 1.92 -1.07 -12.90
C ARG A 73 1.08 -0.86 -11.66
N ALA A 74 1.32 -1.67 -10.63
CA ALA A 74 0.66 -1.53 -9.35
C ALA A 74 1.68 -1.50 -8.21
N ILE A 75 1.63 -0.48 -7.38
CA ILE A 75 2.57 -0.27 -6.27
C ILE A 75 1.76 -0.08 -4.99
N PHE A 76 1.97 -0.97 -4.00
CA PHE A 76 1.29 -0.86 -2.71
C PHE A 76 2.29 -0.59 -1.60
N VAL A 77 2.01 0.42 -0.78
CA VAL A 77 2.93 0.82 0.30
C VAL A 77 2.71 -0.06 1.52
N THR A 78 3.76 -0.82 1.86
CA THR A 78 3.82 -1.66 3.06
C THR A 78 4.66 -1.02 4.16
N SER A 79 5.16 -1.82 5.09
CA SER A 79 5.99 -1.39 6.21
C SER A 79 6.75 -2.58 6.80
N GLY A 80 7.94 -2.35 7.30
CA GLY A 80 8.67 -3.33 8.10
C GLY A 80 7.92 -3.82 9.35
N ALA A 81 6.86 -3.14 9.76
CA ALA A 81 5.98 -3.59 10.83
C ALA A 81 5.21 -4.88 10.46
N ALA A 82 4.96 -5.13 9.17
CA ALA A 82 4.30 -6.35 8.68
C ALA A 82 5.08 -7.63 9.02
N ARG A 83 6.40 -7.52 9.10
CA ARG A 83 7.34 -8.65 9.31
C ARG A 83 8.01 -8.63 10.67
N GLY A 84 7.88 -7.52 11.42
CA GLY A 84 8.49 -7.30 12.71
C GLY A 84 7.58 -7.68 13.89
N LYS A 85 8.14 -8.28 14.94
CA LYS A 85 7.43 -8.53 16.19
C LYS A 85 7.52 -7.28 17.08
N ARG A 86 6.68 -6.26 16.79
CA ARG A 86 6.68 -4.99 17.51
C ARG A 86 5.54 -4.93 18.51
N PRO A 87 5.78 -4.85 19.82
CA PRO A 87 4.73 -4.61 20.82
C PRO A 87 3.95 -3.33 20.47
N TYR A 88 2.66 -3.33 20.75
CA TYR A 88 1.72 -2.20 20.58
C TYR A 88 1.35 -1.81 19.13
N TRP A 89 1.87 -2.50 18.12
CA TRP A 89 1.60 -2.24 16.70
C TRP A 89 0.48 -3.12 16.11
N GLY A 90 -0.32 -3.79 16.96
CA GLY A 90 -1.17 -4.92 16.54
C GLY A 90 -2.02 -4.66 15.32
N ALA A 91 -2.91 -3.66 15.33
CA ALA A 91 -3.83 -3.40 14.21
C ALA A 91 -3.06 -3.04 12.92
N TYR A 92 -2.09 -2.13 13.01
CA TYR A 92 -1.29 -1.71 11.87
C TYR A 92 -0.47 -2.87 11.28
N ALA A 93 0.26 -3.59 12.13
CA ALA A 93 1.11 -4.69 11.68
C ALA A 93 0.31 -5.80 11.00
N VAL A 94 -0.83 -6.19 11.57
CA VAL A 94 -1.74 -7.19 11.00
C VAL A 94 -2.27 -6.73 9.64
N SER A 95 -2.73 -5.47 9.54
CA SER A 95 -3.26 -4.94 8.28
C SER A 95 -2.21 -4.88 7.17
N LYS A 96 -0.95 -4.51 7.50
CA LYS A 96 0.14 -4.47 6.52
C LYS A 96 0.63 -5.88 6.14
N ALA A 97 0.65 -6.84 7.07
CA ALA A 97 0.95 -8.24 6.75
C ALA A 97 -0.12 -8.87 5.83
N ALA A 98 -1.39 -8.58 6.10
CA ALA A 98 -2.49 -9.01 5.23
C ALA A 98 -2.41 -8.36 3.84
N LEU A 99 -2.07 -7.08 3.76
CA LEU A 99 -1.83 -6.37 2.49
C LEU A 99 -0.69 -7.02 1.70
N GLU A 100 0.45 -7.33 2.34
CA GLU A 100 1.57 -8.01 1.67
C GLU A 100 1.13 -9.33 1.04
N MET A 101 0.43 -10.16 1.80
CA MET A 101 -0.05 -11.45 1.29
C MET A 101 -1.06 -11.26 0.15
N MET A 102 -2.01 -10.34 0.28
CA MET A 102 -3.01 -10.08 -0.76
C MET A 102 -2.36 -9.63 -2.07
N VAL A 103 -1.41 -8.69 -2.02
CA VAL A 103 -0.71 -8.18 -3.21
C VAL A 103 0.18 -9.25 -3.83
N THR A 104 0.83 -10.08 -3.03
CA THR A 104 1.65 -11.20 -3.51
C THR A 104 0.79 -12.27 -4.22
N CYS A 105 -0.39 -12.59 -3.67
CA CYS A 105 -1.34 -13.49 -4.35
C CYS A 105 -1.78 -12.92 -5.70
N TRP A 106 -2.14 -11.62 -5.74
CA TRP A 106 -2.55 -10.96 -6.99
C TRP A 106 -1.40 -10.91 -8.01
N ALA A 107 -0.17 -10.69 -7.59
CA ALA A 107 0.99 -10.79 -8.47
C ALA A 107 1.11 -12.18 -9.09
N ALA A 108 1.01 -13.25 -8.30
CA ALA A 108 1.05 -14.63 -8.81
C ALA A 108 -0.09 -14.93 -9.80
N GLU A 109 -1.30 -14.38 -9.57
CA GLU A 109 -2.45 -14.53 -10.49
C GLU A 109 -2.27 -13.79 -11.83
N THR A 110 -1.30 -12.88 -11.91
CA THR A 110 -1.05 -12.03 -13.08
C THR A 110 0.30 -12.26 -13.74
N GLU A 111 1.02 -13.32 -13.37
CA GLU A 111 2.37 -13.66 -13.83
C GLU A 111 2.49 -13.71 -15.36
N GLU A 112 1.48 -14.27 -16.04
CA GLU A 112 1.42 -14.40 -17.50
C GLU A 112 0.92 -13.12 -18.22
N THR A 113 0.84 -11.99 -17.53
CA THR A 113 0.39 -10.71 -18.08
C THR A 113 1.55 -9.72 -18.24
N ASN A 114 1.29 -8.58 -18.91
CA ASN A 114 2.23 -7.46 -18.99
C ASN A 114 2.27 -6.62 -17.70
N MET A 115 1.47 -6.95 -16.69
CA MET A 115 1.41 -6.22 -15.44
C MET A 115 2.64 -6.51 -14.58
N LYS A 116 3.08 -5.48 -13.83
CA LYS A 116 4.06 -5.62 -12.76
C LYS A 116 3.48 -5.05 -11.48
N ILE A 117 3.39 -5.89 -10.46
CA ILE A 117 2.73 -5.62 -9.18
C ILE A 117 3.75 -5.80 -8.08
N ASN A 118 3.98 -4.75 -7.30
CA ASN A 118 5.00 -4.77 -6.26
C ASN A 118 4.54 -4.06 -4.99
N LEU A 119 5.24 -4.33 -3.91
CA LEU A 119 5.12 -3.63 -2.64
C LEU A 119 6.34 -2.73 -2.44
N LEU A 120 6.13 -1.54 -1.90
CA LEU A 120 7.21 -0.63 -1.49
C LEU A 120 7.22 -0.51 0.02
N ASP A 121 8.36 -0.82 0.65
CA ASP A 121 8.60 -0.55 2.07
C ASP A 121 9.42 0.75 2.18
N PRO A 122 8.81 1.87 2.56
CA PRO A 122 9.51 3.16 2.59
C PRO A 122 10.49 3.29 3.76
N GLY A 123 10.48 2.36 4.69
CA GLY A 123 11.24 2.46 5.93
C GLY A 123 10.76 3.59 6.84
N ALA A 124 11.68 4.11 7.66
CA ALA A 124 11.41 5.25 8.53
C ALA A 124 11.45 6.56 7.73
N THR A 125 10.26 7.08 7.41
CA THR A 125 10.10 8.29 6.60
C THR A 125 9.52 9.42 7.45
N ARG A 126 9.98 10.65 7.24
CA ARG A 126 9.54 11.85 7.94
C ARG A 126 8.10 12.23 7.54
N THR A 127 7.14 11.71 8.29
CA THR A 127 5.70 11.92 8.09
C THR A 127 5.01 12.17 9.42
N SER A 128 3.79 12.69 9.41
CA SER A 128 2.95 12.83 10.61
C SER A 128 2.72 11.49 11.30
N MET A 129 2.47 10.43 10.53
CA MET A 129 2.33 9.05 11.06
C MET A 129 3.60 8.60 11.80
N ARG A 130 4.79 8.92 11.28
CA ARG A 130 6.05 8.57 11.97
C ARG A 130 6.21 9.35 13.26
N ALA A 131 5.91 10.64 13.26
CA ALA A 131 5.96 11.47 14.46
C ALA A 131 4.96 11.02 15.54
N GLU A 132 3.79 10.54 15.14
CA GLU A 132 2.81 9.93 16.05
C GLU A 132 3.34 8.64 16.67
N ALA A 133 3.93 7.75 15.86
CA ALA A 133 4.47 6.48 16.33
C ALA A 133 5.73 6.62 17.21
N TYR A 134 6.53 7.65 16.98
CA TYR A 134 7.82 7.91 17.65
C TYR A 134 7.98 9.39 18.01
N PRO A 135 7.23 9.91 18.99
CA PRO A 135 7.18 11.36 19.28
C PRO A 135 8.51 11.93 19.81
N GLY A 136 9.44 11.08 20.23
CA GLY A 136 10.78 11.50 20.70
C GLY A 136 11.89 11.37 19.65
N GLU A 137 11.57 10.95 18.41
CA GLU A 137 12.56 10.79 17.34
C GLU A 137 12.85 12.14 16.66
N ASP A 138 14.14 12.42 16.41
CA ASP A 138 14.52 13.62 15.66
C ASP A 138 14.15 13.48 14.18
N PRO A 139 13.19 14.28 13.66
CA PRO A 139 12.77 14.19 12.27
C PRO A 139 13.89 14.50 11.26
N ALA A 140 14.95 15.21 11.66
CA ALA A 140 16.08 15.52 10.78
C ALA A 140 16.92 14.29 10.42
N THR A 141 16.82 13.21 11.20
CA THR A 141 17.53 11.94 10.93
C THR A 141 16.79 11.04 9.93
N LEU A 142 15.57 11.41 9.55
CA LEU A 142 14.71 10.60 8.70
C LEU A 142 14.77 11.05 7.25
N LYS A 143 14.66 10.08 6.32
CA LYS A 143 14.41 10.36 4.91
C LYS A 143 13.09 11.13 4.76
N THR A 144 13.04 12.04 3.81
CA THR A 144 11.81 12.74 3.43
C THR A 144 10.98 11.90 2.45
N PRO A 145 9.70 12.22 2.23
CA PRO A 145 8.94 11.61 1.14
C PRO A 145 9.58 11.82 -0.23
N GLU A 146 10.24 12.97 -0.45
CA GLU A 146 10.96 13.29 -1.68
C GLU A 146 12.15 12.34 -1.90
N ASP A 147 12.89 11.99 -0.84
CA ASP A 147 14.04 11.08 -0.91
C ASP A 147 13.64 9.65 -1.37
N ILE A 148 12.39 9.27 -1.16
CA ILE A 148 11.87 7.94 -1.53
C ILE A 148 11.03 7.96 -2.81
N SER A 149 10.68 9.13 -3.34
CA SER A 149 9.81 9.26 -4.52
C SER A 149 10.37 8.60 -5.76
N GLY A 150 11.70 8.58 -5.92
CA GLY A 150 12.38 7.91 -7.03
C GLY A 150 12.04 6.43 -7.17
N TYR A 151 11.87 5.71 -6.06
CA TYR A 151 11.50 4.28 -6.08
C TYR A 151 10.10 4.06 -6.69
N PHE A 152 9.17 4.99 -6.48
CA PHE A 152 7.84 4.92 -7.12
C PHE A 152 7.95 5.13 -8.63
N VAL A 153 8.81 6.05 -9.07
CA VAL A 153 9.06 6.30 -10.49
C VAL A 153 9.66 5.07 -11.15
N ASP A 154 10.67 4.47 -10.52
CA ASP A 154 11.35 3.27 -11.04
C ASP A 154 10.37 2.08 -11.13
N LEU A 155 9.53 1.86 -10.12
CA LEU A 155 8.53 0.79 -10.12
C LEU A 155 7.36 1.06 -11.09
N ALA A 156 7.08 2.32 -11.41
CA ALA A 156 6.06 2.73 -12.36
C ALA A 156 6.54 2.72 -13.82
N ALA A 157 7.86 2.66 -14.03
CA ALA A 157 8.45 2.70 -15.36
C ALA A 157 8.03 1.48 -16.21
N PRO A 158 7.79 1.64 -17.53
CA PRO A 158 7.48 0.52 -18.43
C PRO A 158 8.57 -0.56 -18.47
N GLU A 159 9.81 -0.18 -18.20
CA GLU A 159 10.98 -1.05 -18.18
C GLU A 159 11.15 -1.82 -16.86
N CYS A 160 10.36 -1.52 -15.84
CA CYS A 160 10.42 -2.22 -14.55
C CYS A 160 10.13 -3.71 -14.72
N MET A 161 11.08 -4.55 -14.27
CA MET A 161 10.97 -6.01 -14.34
C MET A 161 10.56 -6.64 -13.02
N HIS A 162 10.61 -5.90 -11.90
CA HIS A 162 10.17 -6.39 -10.60
C HIS A 162 8.69 -6.79 -10.63
N HIS A 163 8.38 -7.96 -10.06
CA HIS A 163 7.02 -8.49 -9.99
C HIS A 163 6.85 -9.39 -8.76
N GLY A 164 5.84 -9.11 -7.94
CA GLY A 164 5.58 -9.87 -6.70
C GLY A 164 6.58 -9.60 -5.58
N GLU A 165 7.38 -8.55 -5.69
CA GLU A 165 8.47 -8.25 -4.78
C GLU A 165 8.12 -7.16 -3.75
N ILE A 166 8.83 -7.20 -2.62
CA ILE A 166 8.83 -6.11 -1.63
C ILE A 166 10.14 -5.35 -1.79
N ILE A 167 10.05 -4.14 -2.29
CA ILE A 167 11.21 -3.29 -2.56
C ILE A 167 11.47 -2.38 -1.36
N PRO A 168 12.64 -2.48 -0.70
CA PRO A 168 13.01 -1.58 0.38
C PRO A 168 13.55 -0.26 -0.18
N ALA A 169 13.03 0.87 0.32
CA ALA A 169 13.47 2.23 -0.03
C ALA A 169 14.41 2.84 1.04
N TYR A 170 15.29 2.03 1.67
CA TYR A 170 16.18 2.46 2.76
C TYR A 170 17.56 1.81 2.64
#